data_2c15c6f71759ed651c2be770dc80f3ea
#
_entry.id   2c15c6f71759ed651c2be770dc80f3ea
#
_cell.length_a   1.000
_cell.length_b   1.000
_cell.length_c   1.000
_cell.angle_alpha   90.00
_cell.angle_beta   90.00
_cell.angle_gamma   90.00
#
_symmetry.space_group_name_H-M   'P 1'
#
loop_
_entity.id
_entity.type
_entity.pdbx_description
1 polymer ?
#
loop_
_entity_poly.entity_id
_entity_poly.type
_entity_poly.pdbx_seq_one_letter_code
_entity_poly.pdbx_strand_id
1 'polypeptide(L)'
;TYCLAWLAGRQLLNEKGAWWVAGGLLLMPPFGWDSLRDQTHTVMVIAMTMGLWWAVLRQVQRPQAINFVWIGLFCALGMLSKYSYAMLIAALFVASMTVPAVRSALFAKGWWLAPLVGALVFAPHATWLASHWGMATTETVQKMSISAEVSHLKGLGNLAKALLATLGLWLIAVLLGYRSRLWKAALFTSQPMANVWAKPLLLRYLLIIAACLLGMVLLANVTDFKQRWMLPLTAIAPLALYVWRPALLERGVGRAFTVIIVLFALVFL
;
A
#
# COMPACT_ATOMS: atom_id res chain seq x y z
N THR A 1 -1.69 -5.59 11.43
CA THR A 1 -1.73 -5.43 9.97
C THR A 1 -3.07 -5.90 9.41
N TYR A 2 -3.45 -7.16 9.56
CA TYR A 2 -4.65 -7.75 8.92
C TYR A 2 -5.96 -7.10 9.38
N CYS A 3 -6.11 -6.76 10.67
CA CYS A 3 -7.27 -5.99 11.15
C CYS A 3 -7.40 -4.63 10.45
N LEU A 4 -6.30 -3.90 10.27
CA LEU A 4 -6.30 -2.60 9.57
C LEU A 4 -6.60 -2.78 8.08
N ALA A 5 -6.12 -3.84 7.44
CA ALA A 5 -6.47 -4.18 6.07
C ALA A 5 -7.96 -4.52 5.91
N TRP A 6 -8.51 -5.30 6.83
CA TRP A 6 -9.95 -5.58 6.89
C TRP A 6 -10.76 -4.30 7.09
N LEU A 7 -10.35 -3.43 8.04
CA LEU A 7 -10.99 -2.14 8.27
C LEU A 7 -10.94 -1.24 7.02
N ALA A 8 -9.81 -1.19 6.31
CA ALA A 8 -9.69 -0.47 5.04
C ALA A 8 -10.62 -1.06 3.97
N GLY A 9 -10.67 -2.39 3.85
CA GLY A 9 -11.58 -3.09 2.95
C GLY A 9 -13.05 -2.79 3.24
N ARG A 10 -13.44 -2.74 4.51
CA ARG A 10 -14.80 -2.42 4.95
C ARG A 10 -15.28 -1.01 4.58
N GLN A 11 -14.35 -0.09 4.28
CA GLN A 11 -14.75 1.24 3.80
C GLN A 11 -15.34 1.20 2.38
N LEU A 12 -14.89 0.27 1.53
CA LEU A 12 -15.25 0.25 0.11
C LEU A 12 -15.99 -1.01 -0.32
N LEU A 13 -15.86 -2.10 0.42
CA LEU A 13 -16.35 -3.43 0.07
C LEU A 13 -17.31 -3.96 1.14
N ASN A 14 -18.03 -5.03 0.76
CA ASN A 14 -18.78 -5.82 1.74
C ASN A 14 -17.82 -6.62 2.65
N GLU A 15 -18.39 -7.29 3.66
CA GLU A 15 -17.61 -8.03 4.64
C GLU A 15 -16.74 -9.13 4.03
N LYS A 16 -17.28 -9.89 3.08
CA LYS A 16 -16.54 -10.91 2.33
C LYS A 16 -15.33 -10.32 1.60
N GLY A 17 -15.53 -9.19 0.92
CA GLY A 17 -14.45 -8.48 0.23
C GLY A 17 -13.37 -7.99 1.19
N ALA A 18 -13.75 -7.48 2.36
CA ALA A 18 -12.81 -7.04 3.39
C ALA A 18 -11.95 -8.20 3.92
N TRP A 19 -12.55 -9.38 4.16
CA TRP A 19 -11.80 -10.59 4.53
C TRP A 19 -10.83 -11.03 3.42
N TRP A 20 -11.24 -10.92 2.15
CA TRP A 20 -10.35 -11.26 1.04
C TRP A 20 -9.23 -10.25 0.82
N VAL A 21 -9.42 -8.99 1.19
CA VAL A 21 -8.32 -8.02 1.22
C VAL A 21 -7.28 -8.41 2.27
N ALA A 22 -7.72 -8.72 3.48
CA ALA A 22 -6.83 -9.16 4.55
C ALA A 22 -6.12 -10.48 4.20
N GLY A 23 -6.87 -11.48 3.71
CA GLY A 23 -6.31 -12.77 3.28
C GLY A 23 -5.41 -12.65 2.04
N GLY A 24 -5.68 -11.69 1.17
CA GLY A 24 -4.81 -11.39 0.03
C GLY A 24 -3.43 -10.89 0.46
N LEU A 25 -3.36 -10.13 1.55
CA LEU A 25 -2.08 -9.74 2.13
C LEU A 25 -1.32 -10.95 2.69
N LEU A 26 -2.00 -11.91 3.31
CA LEU A 26 -1.36 -13.12 3.81
C LEU A 26 -0.65 -13.91 2.72
N LEU A 27 -1.21 -13.91 1.50
CA LEU A 27 -0.63 -14.58 0.33
C LEU A 27 0.57 -13.83 -0.28
N MET A 28 0.88 -12.63 0.17
CA MET A 28 2.11 -11.95 -0.21
C MET A 28 3.22 -12.39 0.75
N PRO A 29 4.30 -13.07 0.29
CA PRO A 29 5.30 -13.68 1.17
C PRO A 29 5.81 -12.76 2.28
N PRO A 30 6.11 -11.47 2.00
CA PRO A 30 6.62 -10.59 3.04
C PRO A 30 5.61 -10.22 4.13
N PHE A 31 4.31 -10.33 3.86
CA PHE A 31 3.25 -10.05 4.83
C PHE A 31 2.86 -11.30 5.63
N GLY A 32 2.97 -12.48 5.02
CA GLY A 32 2.74 -13.77 5.67
C GLY A 32 4.03 -14.28 6.32
N TRP A 33 4.76 -15.10 5.57
CA TRP A 33 5.90 -15.87 6.02
C TRP A 33 7.06 -15.06 6.59
N ASP A 34 7.53 -14.03 5.85
CA ASP A 34 8.71 -13.26 6.28
C ASP A 34 8.41 -12.43 7.54
N SER A 35 7.16 -11.94 7.70
CA SER A 35 6.77 -11.13 8.85
C SER A 35 6.74 -11.93 10.16
N LEU A 36 6.60 -13.27 10.10
CA LEU A 36 6.65 -14.15 11.26
C LEU A 36 8.09 -14.46 11.69
N ARG A 37 9.02 -14.46 10.74
CA ARG A 37 10.44 -14.73 11.01
C ARG A 37 11.20 -13.50 11.44
N ASP A 38 10.99 -12.39 10.75
CA ASP A 38 11.71 -11.13 10.92
C ASP A 38 10.77 -10.09 11.55
N GLN A 39 10.61 -10.11 12.87
CA GLN A 39 9.87 -9.10 13.62
C GLN A 39 10.66 -7.78 13.66
N THR A 40 10.75 -7.14 12.50
CA THR A 40 11.50 -5.90 12.30
C THR A 40 10.56 -4.71 12.14
N HIS A 41 11.14 -3.50 12.06
CA HIS A 41 10.46 -2.27 11.65
C HIS A 41 9.66 -2.41 10.35
N THR A 42 9.93 -3.42 9.52
CA THR A 42 9.18 -3.72 8.30
C THR A 42 7.73 -4.14 8.59
N VAL A 43 7.49 -4.91 9.67
CA VAL A 43 6.12 -5.30 10.07
C VAL A 43 5.32 -4.07 10.50
N MET A 44 5.96 -3.14 11.21
CA MET A 44 5.33 -1.90 11.63
C MET A 44 4.95 -1.02 10.42
N VAL A 45 5.85 -0.86 9.44
CA VAL A 45 5.55 -0.03 8.25
C VAL A 45 4.34 -0.54 7.48
N ILE A 46 4.16 -1.87 7.41
CA ILE A 46 3.00 -2.48 6.75
C ILE A 46 1.70 -2.15 7.51
N ALA A 47 1.72 -2.29 8.83
CA ALA A 47 0.55 -1.95 9.66
C ALA A 47 0.19 -0.48 9.51
N MET A 48 1.18 0.43 9.54
CA MET A 48 0.97 1.86 9.35
C MET A 48 0.44 2.18 7.94
N THR A 49 0.88 1.44 6.93
CA THR A 49 0.35 1.57 5.56
C THR A 49 -1.15 1.28 5.49
N MET A 50 -1.59 0.15 6.05
CA MET A 50 -3.01 -0.20 6.08
C MET A 50 -3.82 0.76 6.96
N GLY A 51 -3.23 1.22 8.06
CA GLY A 51 -3.84 2.24 8.92
C GLY A 51 -4.04 3.57 8.20
N LEU A 52 -3.04 4.04 7.44
CA LEU A 52 -3.13 5.26 6.66
C LEU A 52 -4.21 5.16 5.58
N TRP A 53 -4.25 4.05 4.84
CA TRP A 53 -5.31 3.81 3.87
C TRP A 53 -6.68 3.79 4.52
N TRP A 54 -6.85 3.07 5.63
CA TRP A 54 -8.11 3.06 6.38
C TRP A 54 -8.53 4.47 6.81
N ALA A 55 -7.63 5.26 7.38
CA ALA A 55 -7.94 6.59 7.89
C ALA A 55 -8.33 7.56 6.75
N VAL A 56 -7.61 7.51 5.61
CA VAL A 56 -7.92 8.33 4.42
C VAL A 56 -9.28 7.92 3.83
N LEU A 57 -9.52 6.62 3.61
CA LEU A 57 -10.79 6.13 3.08
C LEU A 57 -11.96 6.49 4.00
N ARG A 58 -11.77 6.35 5.32
CA ARG A 58 -12.77 6.73 6.33
C ARG A 58 -13.03 8.24 6.33
N GLN A 59 -12.00 9.08 6.13
CA GLN A 59 -12.16 10.53 6.05
C GLN A 59 -13.01 10.92 4.85
N VAL A 60 -12.85 10.26 3.71
CA VAL A 60 -13.68 10.56 2.54
C VAL A 60 -15.13 10.12 2.74
N GLN A 61 -15.38 9.00 3.39
CA GLN A 61 -16.74 8.48 3.62
C GLN A 61 -17.48 9.16 4.78
N ARG A 62 -16.75 9.45 5.85
CA ARG A 62 -17.29 10.04 7.08
C ARG A 62 -16.31 11.09 7.61
N PRO A 63 -16.34 12.30 7.05
CA PRO A 63 -15.42 13.38 7.44
C PRO A 63 -15.59 13.72 8.92
N GLN A 64 -14.52 13.49 9.70
CA GLN A 64 -14.46 13.75 11.13
C GLN A 64 -13.04 14.20 11.52
N ALA A 65 -12.92 15.14 12.45
CA ALA A 65 -11.63 15.65 12.91
C ALA A 65 -10.70 14.55 13.44
N ILE A 66 -11.25 13.53 14.11
CA ILE A 66 -10.47 12.39 14.63
C ILE A 66 -9.75 11.58 13.54
N ASN A 67 -10.29 11.54 12.32
CA ASN A 67 -9.63 10.83 11.23
C ASN A 67 -8.31 11.52 10.84
N PHE A 68 -8.20 12.85 10.97
CA PHE A 68 -6.95 13.57 10.75
C PHE A 68 -5.89 13.23 11.80
N VAL A 69 -6.30 13.01 13.06
CA VAL A 69 -5.38 12.50 14.08
C VAL A 69 -4.81 11.14 13.69
N TRP A 70 -5.65 10.23 13.21
CA TRP A 70 -5.18 8.92 12.71
C TRP A 70 -4.28 9.05 11.48
N ILE A 71 -4.61 9.92 10.52
CA ILE A 71 -3.77 10.19 9.35
C ILE A 71 -2.37 10.66 9.80
N GLY A 72 -2.31 11.68 10.67
CA GLY A 72 -1.04 12.19 11.20
C GLY A 72 -0.23 11.13 11.94
N LEU A 73 -0.89 10.36 12.81
CA LEU A 73 -0.27 9.28 13.57
C LEU A 73 0.33 8.20 12.66
N PHE A 74 -0.44 7.69 11.68
CA PHE A 74 0.05 6.66 10.77
C PHE A 74 1.14 7.17 9.82
N CYS A 75 1.08 8.45 9.41
CA CYS A 75 2.17 9.07 8.66
C CYS A 75 3.46 9.12 9.47
N ALA A 76 3.40 9.61 10.71
CA ALA A 76 4.59 9.74 11.56
C ALA A 76 5.18 8.39 11.94
N LEU A 77 4.36 7.44 12.42
CA LEU A 77 4.82 6.10 12.80
C LEU A 77 5.36 5.32 11.59
N GLY A 78 4.77 5.49 10.41
CA GLY A 78 5.29 4.91 9.18
C GLY A 78 6.66 5.47 8.81
N MET A 79 6.85 6.79 8.92
CA MET A 79 8.14 7.46 8.70
C MET A 79 9.20 7.04 9.72
N LEU A 80 8.83 6.91 11.00
CA LEU A 80 9.72 6.41 12.04
C LEU A 80 10.12 4.95 11.80
N SER A 81 9.26 4.16 11.18
CA SER A 81 9.57 2.78 10.83
C SER A 81 10.52 2.69 9.63
N LYS A 82 10.33 3.54 8.61
CA LYS A 82 11.11 3.50 7.37
C LYS A 82 10.99 4.79 6.56
N TYR A 83 12.09 5.42 6.19
CA TYR A 83 12.07 6.66 5.40
C TYR A 83 11.48 6.49 4.00
N SER A 84 11.59 5.28 3.40
CA SER A 84 10.94 4.98 2.11
C SER A 84 9.41 5.10 2.16
N TYR A 85 8.81 5.16 3.36
CA TYR A 85 7.39 5.43 3.55
C TYR A 85 6.97 6.82 3.06
N ALA A 86 7.90 7.76 2.97
CA ALA A 86 7.67 9.08 2.38
C ALA A 86 7.12 8.99 0.95
N MET A 87 7.59 8.02 0.16
CA MET A 87 7.11 7.82 -1.22
C MET A 87 5.62 7.45 -1.23
N LEU A 88 5.17 6.59 -0.29
CA LEU A 88 3.76 6.25 -0.16
C LEU A 88 2.93 7.48 0.21
N ILE A 89 3.36 8.25 1.23
CA ILE A 89 2.65 9.47 1.66
C ILE A 89 2.55 10.46 0.50
N ALA A 90 3.65 10.72 -0.19
CA ALA A 90 3.69 11.65 -1.31
C ALA A 90 2.79 11.18 -2.47
N ALA A 91 2.87 9.90 -2.85
CA ALA A 91 2.04 9.35 -3.92
C ALA A 91 0.55 9.37 -3.57
N LEU A 92 0.19 9.02 -2.33
CA LEU A 92 -1.20 9.05 -1.87
C LEU A 92 -1.70 10.50 -1.79
N PHE A 93 -0.89 11.43 -1.32
CA PHE A 93 -1.23 12.85 -1.28
C PHE A 93 -1.49 13.39 -2.69
N VAL A 94 -0.53 13.20 -3.63
CA VAL A 94 -0.68 13.66 -5.01
C VAL A 94 -1.91 13.02 -5.68
N ALA A 95 -2.11 11.70 -5.52
CA ALA A 95 -3.30 11.02 -6.03
C ALA A 95 -4.59 11.64 -5.47
N SER A 96 -4.61 11.93 -4.17
CA SER A 96 -5.74 12.55 -3.48
C SER A 96 -6.07 13.95 -4.00
N MET A 97 -5.04 14.75 -4.31
CA MET A 97 -5.23 16.11 -4.86
C MET A 97 -5.87 16.11 -6.23
N THR A 98 -5.68 15.05 -6.99
CA THR A 98 -6.26 14.92 -8.34
C THR A 98 -7.71 14.44 -8.36
N VAL A 99 -8.24 13.91 -7.24
CA VAL A 99 -9.63 13.41 -7.12
C VAL A 99 -10.46 14.41 -6.30
N PRO A 100 -11.39 15.19 -6.90
CA PRO A 100 -12.08 16.28 -6.22
C PRO A 100 -12.76 15.89 -4.90
N ALA A 101 -13.46 14.76 -4.87
CA ALA A 101 -14.14 14.28 -3.67
C ALA A 101 -13.16 13.95 -2.53
N VAL A 102 -11.99 13.39 -2.85
CA VAL A 102 -10.96 13.06 -1.87
C VAL A 102 -10.26 14.33 -1.39
N ARG A 103 -9.91 15.22 -2.33
CA ARG A 103 -9.31 16.52 -2.01
C ARG A 103 -10.19 17.33 -1.05
N SER A 104 -11.49 17.48 -1.34
CA SER A 104 -12.41 18.23 -0.47
C SER A 104 -12.51 17.61 0.93
N ALA A 105 -12.53 16.28 1.03
CA ALA A 105 -12.57 15.58 2.32
C ALA A 105 -11.26 15.76 3.13
N LEU A 106 -10.10 15.79 2.46
CA LEU A 106 -8.80 15.98 3.13
C LEU A 106 -8.56 17.44 3.57
N PHE A 107 -9.24 18.40 2.97
CA PHE A 107 -9.21 19.80 3.41
C PHE A 107 -10.47 20.22 4.19
N ALA A 108 -11.24 19.25 4.70
CA ALA A 108 -12.37 19.53 5.58
C ALA A 108 -11.92 20.14 6.92
N LYS A 109 -12.86 20.68 7.69
CA LYS A 109 -12.60 21.30 9.00
C LYS A 109 -11.74 20.38 9.89
N GLY A 110 -10.63 20.90 10.39
CA GLY A 110 -9.68 20.15 11.24
C GLY A 110 -8.54 19.47 10.48
N TRP A 111 -8.37 19.70 9.18
CA TRP A 111 -7.29 19.13 8.36
C TRP A 111 -5.88 19.37 8.94
N TRP A 112 -5.67 20.48 9.61
CA TRP A 112 -4.40 20.86 10.26
C TRP A 112 -3.99 19.91 11.40
N LEU A 113 -4.93 19.11 11.95
CA LEU A 113 -4.62 18.10 12.95
C LEU A 113 -3.67 17.01 12.41
N ALA A 114 -3.77 16.66 11.13
CA ALA A 114 -2.89 15.65 10.57
C ALA A 114 -1.41 16.08 10.57
N PRO A 115 -1.01 17.23 10.00
CA PRO A 115 0.36 17.68 10.10
C PRO A 115 0.80 18.01 11.52
N LEU A 116 -0.09 18.52 12.38
CA LEU A 116 0.23 18.79 13.79
C LEU A 116 0.59 17.50 14.54
N VAL A 117 -0.28 16.48 14.50
CA VAL A 117 -0.01 15.20 15.16
C VAL A 117 1.22 14.53 14.56
N GLY A 118 1.33 14.57 13.23
CA GLY A 118 2.50 14.06 12.52
C GLY A 118 3.80 14.70 13.00
N ALA A 119 3.82 16.03 13.07
CA ALA A 119 4.98 16.78 13.55
C ALA A 119 5.31 16.47 15.02
N LEU A 120 4.31 16.46 15.91
CA LEU A 120 4.52 16.17 17.34
C LEU A 120 5.11 14.77 17.57
N VAL A 121 4.60 13.76 16.87
CA VAL A 121 5.08 12.37 16.99
C VAL A 121 6.49 12.21 16.37
N PHE A 122 6.77 12.91 15.27
CA PHE A 122 8.06 12.82 14.58
C PHE A 122 9.12 13.73 15.18
N ALA A 123 8.76 14.77 15.95
CA ALA A 123 9.67 15.79 16.47
C ALA A 123 10.91 15.24 17.22
N PRO A 124 10.79 14.26 18.14
CA PRO A 124 11.98 13.73 18.84
C PRO A 124 12.98 13.11 17.87
N HIS A 125 12.49 12.45 16.82
CA HIS A 125 13.35 11.88 15.79
C HIS A 125 13.92 12.93 14.85
N ALA A 126 13.15 13.98 14.53
CA ALA A 126 13.60 15.08 13.69
C ALA A 126 14.78 15.83 14.33
N THR A 127 14.76 16.04 15.64
CA THR A 127 15.87 16.66 16.38
C THR A 127 17.14 15.79 16.34
N TRP A 128 16.98 14.47 16.53
CA TRP A 128 18.09 13.54 16.38
C TRP A 128 18.63 13.54 14.95
N LEU A 129 17.75 13.48 13.94
CA LEU A 129 18.13 13.46 12.54
C LEU A 129 18.89 14.73 12.13
N ALA A 130 18.49 15.90 12.63
CA ALA A 130 19.17 17.16 12.35
C ALA A 130 20.64 17.15 12.82
N SER A 131 20.92 16.51 13.96
CA SER A 131 22.28 16.38 14.49
C SER A 131 23.10 15.23 13.87
N HIS A 132 22.45 14.26 13.19
CA HIS A 132 23.10 13.07 12.64
C HIS A 132 22.84 12.89 11.12
N TRP A 133 22.57 13.99 10.40
CA TRP A 133 22.17 13.97 8.99
C TRP A 133 23.14 13.20 8.09
N GLY A 134 24.44 13.43 8.26
CA GLY A 134 25.49 12.77 7.46
C GLY A 134 25.44 11.23 7.62
N MET A 135 25.30 10.74 8.83
CA MET A 135 25.23 9.30 9.12
C MET A 135 23.99 8.67 8.48
N ALA A 136 22.81 9.30 8.62
CA ALA A 136 21.55 8.78 8.13
C ALA A 136 21.49 8.75 6.57
N THR A 137 22.07 9.75 5.89
CA THR A 137 22.04 9.85 4.43
C THR A 137 23.08 8.94 3.77
N THR A 138 24.32 8.86 4.30
CA THR A 138 25.39 8.04 3.71
C THR A 138 25.01 6.56 3.65
N GLU A 139 24.46 6.00 4.72
CA GLU A 139 23.99 4.61 4.70
C GLU A 139 22.85 4.36 3.69
N THR A 140 21.96 5.34 3.51
CA THR A 140 20.84 5.20 2.58
C THR A 140 21.34 5.19 1.15
N VAL A 141 22.23 6.10 0.80
CA VAL A 141 22.83 6.18 -0.55
C VAL A 141 23.64 4.93 -0.86
N GLN A 142 24.48 4.45 0.06
CA GLN A 142 25.24 3.22 -0.13
C GLN A 142 24.33 1.99 -0.37
N LYS A 143 23.20 1.92 0.32
CA LYS A 143 22.23 0.82 0.16
C LYS A 143 21.47 0.87 -1.17
N MET A 144 21.45 2.00 -1.87
CA MET A 144 20.80 2.14 -3.18
C MET A 144 21.68 1.71 -4.35
N SER A 145 22.97 1.42 -4.11
CA SER A 145 23.95 1.00 -5.14
C SER A 145 23.81 1.82 -6.43
N ILE A 146 24.12 3.11 -6.33
CA ILE A 146 24.25 3.95 -7.53
C ILE A 146 25.56 3.49 -8.20
N SER A 147 25.46 2.53 -9.12
CA SER A 147 26.62 2.02 -9.83
C SER A 147 27.12 3.06 -10.84
N ALA A 148 28.44 3.18 -10.96
CA ALA A 148 29.06 4.05 -11.95
C ALA A 148 28.71 3.62 -13.40
N GLU A 149 28.44 2.31 -13.61
CA GLU A 149 27.91 1.81 -14.87
C GLU A 149 26.38 1.85 -14.85
N VAL A 150 25.83 2.75 -15.64
CA VAL A 150 24.39 2.92 -15.82
C VAL A 150 23.85 1.77 -16.64
N SER A 151 23.15 0.84 -16.02
CA SER A 151 22.42 -0.23 -16.71
C SER A 151 20.94 -0.18 -16.37
N HIS A 152 20.18 0.60 -17.12
CA HIS A 152 18.71 0.67 -16.97
C HIS A 152 18.05 -0.71 -17.10
N LEU A 153 18.58 -1.58 -17.98
CA LEU A 153 18.04 -2.93 -18.15
C LEU A 153 18.21 -3.76 -16.87
N LYS A 154 19.35 -3.67 -16.19
CA LYS A 154 19.59 -4.31 -14.89
C LYS A 154 18.63 -3.76 -13.84
N GLY A 155 18.47 -2.43 -13.79
CA GLY A 155 17.53 -1.77 -12.86
C GLY A 155 16.09 -2.21 -13.07
N LEU A 156 15.60 -2.25 -14.32
CA LEU A 156 14.27 -2.75 -14.67
C LEU A 156 14.10 -4.24 -14.31
N GLY A 157 15.11 -5.06 -14.59
CA GLY A 157 15.09 -6.48 -14.23
C GLY A 157 15.00 -6.70 -12.72
N ASN A 158 15.75 -5.94 -11.92
CA ASN A 158 15.73 -6.03 -10.45
C ASN A 158 14.42 -5.45 -9.87
N LEU A 159 13.87 -4.39 -10.46
CA LEU A 159 12.55 -3.87 -10.11
C LEU A 159 11.45 -4.92 -10.37
N ALA A 160 11.46 -5.55 -11.54
CA ALA A 160 10.52 -6.62 -11.89
C ALA A 160 10.64 -7.81 -10.92
N LYS A 161 11.86 -8.24 -10.59
CA LYS A 161 12.11 -9.30 -9.60
C LYS A 161 11.54 -8.92 -8.22
N ALA A 162 11.77 -7.69 -7.74
CA ALA A 162 11.27 -7.23 -6.45
C ALA A 162 9.73 -7.20 -6.41
N LEU A 163 9.08 -6.75 -7.49
CA LEU A 163 7.63 -6.74 -7.62
C LEU A 163 7.06 -8.17 -7.68
N LEU A 164 7.67 -9.06 -8.47
CA LEU A 164 7.26 -10.46 -8.55
C LEU A 164 7.48 -11.19 -7.22
N ALA A 165 8.58 -10.95 -6.52
CA ALA A 165 8.82 -11.51 -5.20
C ALA A 165 7.77 -11.03 -4.16
N THR A 166 7.23 -9.81 -4.32
CA THR A 166 6.22 -9.26 -3.42
C THR A 166 4.81 -9.72 -3.76
N LEU A 167 4.43 -9.67 -5.04
CA LEU A 167 3.06 -9.85 -5.51
C LEU A 167 2.83 -11.23 -6.15
N GLY A 168 3.88 -11.94 -6.55
CA GLY A 168 3.78 -13.11 -7.44
C GLY A 168 2.89 -14.22 -6.90
N LEU A 169 3.07 -14.61 -5.64
CA LEU A 169 2.26 -15.68 -5.05
C LEU A 169 0.78 -15.26 -4.94
N TRP A 170 0.50 -14.03 -4.53
CA TRP A 170 -0.85 -13.49 -4.50
C TRP A 170 -1.47 -13.44 -5.91
N LEU A 171 -0.72 -13.01 -6.94
CA LEU A 171 -1.19 -13.01 -8.33
C LEU A 171 -1.49 -14.43 -8.82
N ILE A 172 -0.63 -15.39 -8.52
CA ILE A 172 -0.87 -16.81 -8.84
C ILE A 172 -2.15 -17.30 -8.16
N ALA A 173 -2.34 -17.02 -6.88
CA ALA A 173 -3.54 -17.39 -6.15
C ALA A 173 -4.80 -16.75 -6.73
N VAL A 174 -4.72 -15.47 -7.15
CA VAL A 174 -5.81 -14.77 -7.85
C VAL A 174 -6.11 -15.43 -9.19
N LEU A 175 -5.09 -15.72 -9.99
CA LEU A 175 -5.27 -16.38 -11.29
C LEU A 175 -5.88 -17.76 -11.15
N LEU A 176 -5.40 -18.58 -10.22
CA LEU A 176 -5.93 -19.92 -9.95
C LEU A 176 -7.33 -19.87 -9.33
N GLY A 177 -7.54 -18.97 -8.38
CA GLY A 177 -8.79 -18.85 -7.63
C GLY A 177 -9.97 -18.35 -8.46
N TYR A 178 -9.70 -17.47 -9.40
CA TYR A 178 -10.76 -16.85 -10.23
C TYR A 178 -10.75 -17.30 -11.69
N ARG A 179 -9.63 -17.87 -12.19
CA ARG A 179 -9.51 -18.43 -13.57
C ARG A 179 -10.14 -17.50 -14.63
N SER A 180 -10.98 -18.10 -15.52
CA SER A 180 -11.66 -17.39 -16.61
C SER A 180 -12.60 -16.26 -16.15
N ARG A 181 -13.00 -16.24 -14.88
CA ARG A 181 -13.88 -15.19 -14.33
C ARG A 181 -13.20 -13.82 -14.23
N LEU A 182 -11.87 -13.79 -14.11
CA LEU A 182 -11.10 -12.53 -14.18
C LEU A 182 -11.32 -11.79 -15.51
N TRP A 183 -11.45 -12.54 -16.58
CA TRP A 183 -11.63 -12.01 -17.94
C TRP A 183 -13.09 -11.78 -18.31
N LYS A 184 -14.01 -12.63 -17.79
CA LYS A 184 -15.45 -12.56 -18.02
C LYS A 184 -16.17 -11.58 -17.10
N ALA A 185 -15.58 -11.22 -15.96
CA ALA A 185 -16.14 -10.23 -15.07
C ALA A 185 -16.19 -8.89 -15.80
N ALA A 186 -17.40 -8.51 -16.24
CA ALA A 186 -17.62 -7.29 -17.02
C ALA A 186 -16.96 -6.09 -16.33
N LEU A 187 -16.29 -5.27 -17.12
CA LEU A 187 -15.65 -4.03 -16.68
C LEU A 187 -16.67 -3.03 -16.07
N PHE A 188 -17.96 -3.32 -16.13
CA PHE A 188 -19.07 -2.40 -15.96
C PHE A 188 -20.13 -2.83 -14.95
N THR A 189 -19.82 -3.62 -13.94
CA THR A 189 -20.74 -3.71 -12.81
C THR A 189 -20.80 -2.33 -12.13
N SER A 190 -22.02 -1.76 -12.11
CA SER A 190 -22.30 -0.48 -11.46
C SER A 190 -21.86 -0.55 -9.99
N GLN A 191 -20.81 0.21 -9.65
CA GLN A 191 -20.48 0.41 -8.24
C GLN A 191 -21.59 1.25 -7.59
N PRO A 192 -21.86 1.06 -6.29
CA PRO A 192 -22.69 2.00 -5.56
C PRO A 192 -22.16 3.41 -5.81
N MET A 193 -23.05 4.34 -6.19
CA MET A 193 -22.69 5.74 -6.51
C MET A 193 -21.82 6.39 -5.43
N ALA A 194 -21.95 5.94 -4.18
CA ALA A 194 -21.18 6.44 -3.04
C ALA A 194 -19.64 6.28 -3.15
N ASN A 195 -19.13 5.34 -3.94
CA ASN A 195 -17.70 5.01 -4.00
C ASN A 195 -17.04 5.25 -5.37
N VAL A 196 -17.66 6.05 -6.23
CA VAL A 196 -17.13 6.36 -7.58
C VAL A 196 -15.72 6.96 -7.55
N TRP A 197 -15.38 7.69 -6.48
CA TRP A 197 -14.06 8.29 -6.27
C TRP A 197 -12.94 7.26 -5.97
N ALA A 198 -13.29 6.05 -5.52
CA ALA A 198 -12.29 5.06 -5.09
C ALA A 198 -11.47 4.51 -6.27
N LYS A 199 -12.11 4.22 -7.42
CA LYS A 199 -11.41 3.73 -8.61
C LYS A 199 -10.33 4.69 -9.11
N PRO A 200 -10.64 5.99 -9.36
CA PRO A 200 -9.61 6.93 -9.81
C PRO A 200 -8.54 7.19 -8.74
N LEU A 201 -8.88 7.18 -7.44
CA LEU A 201 -7.87 7.34 -6.39
C LEU A 201 -6.83 6.21 -6.44
N LEU A 202 -7.29 4.95 -6.44
CA LEU A 202 -6.43 3.77 -6.46
C LEU A 202 -5.60 3.69 -7.76
N LEU A 203 -6.22 3.98 -8.91
CA LEU A 203 -5.51 3.99 -10.20
C LEU A 203 -4.40 5.03 -10.22
N ARG A 204 -4.71 6.27 -9.83
CA ARG A 204 -3.73 7.36 -9.83
C ARG A 204 -2.62 7.12 -8.84
N TYR A 205 -2.93 6.61 -7.65
CA TYR A 205 -1.91 6.20 -6.69
C TYR A 205 -0.95 5.17 -7.30
N LEU A 206 -1.46 4.09 -7.90
CA LEU A 206 -0.61 3.05 -8.49
C LEU A 206 0.19 3.57 -9.70
N LEU A 207 -0.40 4.44 -10.52
CA LEU A 207 0.32 5.09 -11.63
C LEU A 207 1.45 6.00 -11.14
N ILE A 208 1.21 6.78 -10.09
CA ILE A 208 2.25 7.64 -9.49
C ILE A 208 3.37 6.77 -8.91
N ILE A 209 3.05 5.71 -8.18
CA ILE A 209 4.07 4.77 -7.67
C ILE A 209 4.87 4.15 -8.82
N ALA A 210 4.20 3.68 -9.86
CA ALA A 210 4.88 3.13 -11.04
C ALA A 210 5.79 4.16 -11.71
N ALA A 211 5.32 5.39 -11.87
CA ALA A 211 6.12 6.50 -12.42
C ALA A 211 7.33 6.84 -11.54
N CYS A 212 7.15 6.88 -10.21
CA CYS A 212 8.26 7.10 -9.28
C CYS A 212 9.31 5.98 -9.35
N LEU A 213 8.88 4.70 -9.36
CA LEU A 213 9.80 3.56 -9.44
C LEU A 213 10.54 3.53 -10.78
N LEU A 214 9.87 3.80 -11.88
CA LEU A 214 10.49 3.92 -13.20
C LEU A 214 11.43 5.12 -13.25
N GLY A 215 11.05 6.26 -12.69
CA GLY A 215 11.90 7.44 -12.57
C GLY A 215 13.17 7.16 -11.75
N MET A 216 13.11 6.38 -10.69
CA MET A 216 14.30 5.95 -9.94
C MET A 216 15.26 5.14 -10.83
N VAL A 217 14.76 4.26 -11.70
CA VAL A 217 15.60 3.52 -12.64
C VAL A 217 16.18 4.42 -13.72
N LEU A 218 15.32 5.23 -14.38
CA LEU A 218 15.69 5.93 -15.61
C LEU A 218 16.42 7.26 -15.35
N LEU A 219 16.10 7.97 -14.27
CA LEU A 219 16.61 9.30 -13.96
C LEU A 219 17.64 9.27 -12.82
N ALA A 220 17.42 8.43 -11.81
CA ALA A 220 18.31 8.35 -10.65
C ALA A 220 19.30 7.18 -10.72
N ASN A 221 19.29 6.39 -11.81
CA ASN A 221 20.19 5.25 -12.07
C ASN A 221 20.19 4.20 -10.93
N VAL A 222 19.07 4.05 -10.23
CA VAL A 222 18.92 3.03 -9.18
C VAL A 222 18.81 1.67 -9.82
N THR A 223 19.76 0.79 -9.52
CA THR A 223 19.81 -0.56 -10.08
C THR A 223 19.38 -1.63 -9.08
N ASP A 224 19.40 -1.33 -7.78
CA ASP A 224 19.11 -2.32 -6.76
C ASP A 224 17.77 -2.03 -6.09
N PHE A 225 16.83 -2.99 -6.20
CA PHE A 225 15.49 -2.90 -5.60
C PHE A 225 15.29 -4.09 -4.65
N LYS A 226 15.05 -3.78 -3.38
CA LYS A 226 14.77 -4.81 -2.37
C LYS A 226 13.27 -5.02 -2.25
N GLN A 227 12.84 -6.28 -2.19
CA GLN A 227 11.43 -6.68 -1.98
C GLN A 227 10.77 -5.89 -0.86
N ARG A 228 11.44 -5.70 0.29
CA ARG A 228 10.96 -4.96 1.45
C ARG A 228 10.65 -3.47 1.21
N TRP A 229 11.11 -2.89 0.07
CA TRP A 229 10.77 -1.52 -0.31
C TRP A 229 9.43 -1.44 -1.03
N MET A 230 9.05 -2.52 -1.71
CA MET A 230 7.79 -2.61 -2.44
C MET A 230 6.58 -2.77 -1.51
N LEU A 231 6.78 -3.26 -0.28
CA LEU A 231 5.72 -3.61 0.66
C LEU A 231 4.72 -2.47 0.91
N PRO A 232 5.14 -1.29 1.41
CA PRO A 232 4.18 -0.22 1.67
C PRO A 232 3.52 0.29 0.39
N LEU A 233 4.21 0.18 -0.75
CA LEU A 233 3.72 0.70 -2.02
C LEU A 233 2.65 -0.19 -2.66
N THR A 234 2.75 -1.51 -2.46
CA THR A 234 1.89 -2.51 -3.13
C THR A 234 0.83 -3.14 -2.22
N ALA A 235 0.88 -2.89 -0.91
CA ALA A 235 -0.07 -3.45 0.07
C ALA A 235 -1.55 -3.19 -0.25
N ILE A 236 -1.84 -2.14 -1.01
CA ILE A 236 -3.20 -1.78 -1.43
C ILE A 236 -3.71 -2.63 -2.61
N ALA A 237 -2.86 -3.43 -3.26
CA ALA A 237 -3.22 -4.19 -4.47
C ALA A 237 -4.45 -5.12 -4.30
N PRO A 238 -4.60 -5.87 -3.18
CA PRO A 238 -5.81 -6.68 -2.97
C PRO A 238 -7.09 -5.84 -2.91
N LEU A 239 -7.06 -4.67 -2.26
CA LEU A 239 -8.21 -3.77 -2.23
C LEU A 239 -8.53 -3.23 -3.62
N ALA A 240 -7.51 -2.80 -4.36
CA ALA A 240 -7.66 -2.29 -5.72
C ALA A 240 -8.31 -3.33 -6.65
N LEU A 241 -7.90 -4.59 -6.57
CA LEU A 241 -8.48 -5.68 -7.36
C LEU A 241 -10.01 -5.74 -7.21
N TYR A 242 -10.51 -5.77 -5.97
CA TYR A 242 -11.95 -5.92 -5.73
C TYR A 242 -12.75 -4.64 -6.00
N VAL A 243 -12.13 -3.47 -5.85
CA VAL A 243 -12.75 -2.20 -6.25
C VAL A 243 -12.90 -2.12 -7.77
N TRP A 244 -11.92 -2.62 -8.53
CA TRP A 244 -12.00 -2.64 -10.00
C TRP A 244 -12.83 -3.79 -10.56
N ARG A 245 -12.90 -4.92 -9.84
CA ARG A 245 -13.59 -6.15 -10.25
C ARG A 245 -14.61 -6.60 -9.19
N PRO A 246 -15.67 -5.81 -8.92
CA PRO A 246 -16.67 -6.15 -7.88
C PRO A 246 -17.40 -7.44 -8.14
N ALA A 247 -17.54 -7.87 -9.40
CA ALA A 247 -18.13 -9.16 -9.77
C ALA A 247 -17.39 -10.37 -9.13
N LEU A 248 -16.13 -10.22 -8.75
CA LEU A 248 -15.40 -11.26 -8.01
C LEU A 248 -15.96 -11.49 -6.61
N LEU A 249 -16.74 -10.54 -6.06
CA LEU A 249 -17.37 -10.63 -4.74
C LEU A 249 -18.75 -11.32 -4.75
N GLU A 250 -19.29 -11.68 -5.90
CA GLU A 250 -20.59 -12.33 -6.03
C GLU A 250 -20.63 -13.71 -5.34
N ARG A 251 -21.85 -14.18 -5.02
CA ARG A 251 -22.05 -15.49 -4.38
C ARG A 251 -21.52 -16.60 -5.29
N GLY A 252 -20.80 -17.54 -4.69
CA GLY A 252 -20.21 -18.68 -5.40
C GLY A 252 -18.92 -18.40 -6.18
N VAL A 253 -18.57 -17.12 -6.34
CA VAL A 253 -17.28 -16.73 -6.91
C VAL A 253 -16.22 -16.71 -5.81
N GLY A 254 -15.00 -17.13 -6.13
CA GLY A 254 -13.85 -17.04 -5.22
C GLY A 254 -13.78 -18.12 -4.13
N ARG A 255 -14.58 -19.20 -4.19
CA ARG A 255 -14.44 -20.34 -3.26
C ARG A 255 -13.03 -20.92 -3.30
N ALA A 256 -12.47 -21.13 -4.51
CA ALA A 256 -11.11 -21.63 -4.66
C ALA A 256 -10.09 -20.65 -4.06
N PHE A 257 -10.27 -19.35 -4.23
CA PHE A 257 -9.40 -18.35 -3.60
C PHE A 257 -9.45 -18.41 -2.07
N THR A 258 -10.66 -18.57 -1.49
CA THR A 258 -10.82 -18.76 -0.04
C THR A 258 -10.10 -20.02 0.44
N VAL A 259 -10.24 -21.15 -0.29
CA VAL A 259 -9.54 -22.40 0.04
C VAL A 259 -8.01 -22.18 0.00
N ILE A 260 -7.50 -21.50 -1.00
CA ILE A 260 -6.05 -21.17 -1.09
C ILE A 260 -5.59 -20.36 0.13
N ILE A 261 -6.36 -19.32 0.54
CA ILE A 261 -6.03 -18.53 1.74
C ILE A 261 -6.02 -19.41 2.99
N VAL A 262 -7.04 -20.25 3.17
CA VAL A 262 -7.15 -21.13 4.35
C VAL A 262 -6.02 -22.16 4.39
N LEU A 263 -5.73 -22.82 3.26
CA LEU A 263 -4.62 -23.77 3.18
C LEU A 263 -3.28 -23.09 3.47
N PHE A 264 -3.07 -21.89 2.92
CA PHE A 264 -1.86 -21.12 3.20
C PHE A 264 -1.77 -20.75 4.69
N ALA A 265 -2.87 -20.28 5.28
CA ALA A 265 -2.91 -19.97 6.71
C ALA A 265 -2.59 -21.20 7.59
N LEU A 266 -3.15 -22.36 7.27
CA LEU A 266 -2.90 -23.61 8.02
C LEU A 266 -1.45 -24.12 7.91
N VAL A 267 -0.76 -23.80 6.83
CA VAL A 267 0.64 -24.21 6.62
C VAL A 267 1.63 -23.24 7.26
N PHE A 268 1.31 -21.95 7.30
CA PHE A 268 2.28 -20.91 7.63
C PHE A 268 1.94 -20.10 8.89
N LEU A 269 0.78 -20.26 9.48
CA LEU A 269 0.38 -19.66 10.76
C LEU A 269 0.21 -20.71 11.85
#